data_90a606780cff2d4c45580d6e3a78664d
#
_entry.id   90a606780cff2d4c45580d6e3a78664d
#
_cell.length_a   1.000
_cell.length_b   1.000
_cell.length_c   1.000
_cell.angle_alpha   90.00
_cell.angle_beta   90.00
_cell.angle_gamma   90.00
#
_symmetry.space_group_name_H-M   'P 1'
#
loop_
_entity.id
_entity.type
_entity.pdbx_description
1 polymer ?
#
loop_
_entity_poly.entity_id
_entity_poly.type
_entity_poly.pdbx_seq_one_letter_code
_entity_poly.pdbx_strand_id
1 'polypeptide(L)'
;VPGSRGFHSSRIAQRVIGSQPLRAKETTDTLSPRYEIIDHTYDAVVLGAGGAGLRAVMGLAEAGFKTACVTKLFPTRSHTVAAQGGINAALGNMTKDDWRWHMYDTVKGSDWLGDQDAIHYMCREAPKAVIELEHMGLP
;
A
#
# COMPACT_ATOMS: atom_id res chain seq x y z
N VAL A 1 16.42 29.72 -13.56
CA VAL A 1 16.09 28.46 -12.85
C VAL A 1 14.93 27.83 -13.59
N PRO A 2 15.03 26.65 -14.23
CA PRO A 2 13.92 26.04 -14.98
C PRO A 2 13.13 25.05 -14.11
N GLY A 3 11.80 25.25 -14.14
CA GLY A 3 10.75 24.28 -14.35
C GLY A 3 10.70 23.04 -13.43
N SER A 4 9.87 23.13 -12.39
CA SER A 4 9.28 21.97 -11.71
C SER A 4 8.48 21.13 -12.74
N ARG A 5 8.99 19.96 -13.09
CA ARG A 5 8.18 18.96 -13.80
C ARG A 5 7.23 18.34 -12.78
N GLY A 6 5.96 18.74 -12.86
CA GLY A 6 4.90 18.09 -12.12
C GLY A 6 4.86 16.61 -12.46
N PHE A 7 4.75 15.79 -11.44
CA PHE A 7 4.46 14.37 -11.58
C PHE A 7 3.15 14.21 -12.36
N HIS A 8 3.24 13.64 -13.56
CA HIS A 8 2.07 13.20 -14.28
C HIS A 8 1.40 12.12 -13.44
N SER A 9 0.31 12.49 -12.81
CA SER A 9 -0.67 11.54 -12.28
C SER A 9 -0.99 10.55 -13.40
N SER A 10 -0.66 9.31 -13.16
CA SER A 10 -0.73 8.26 -14.16
C SER A 10 -2.15 8.15 -14.72
N ARG A 11 -2.26 8.05 -16.03
CA ARG A 11 -3.51 7.84 -16.79
C ARG A 11 -4.34 6.62 -16.35
N ILE A 12 -3.86 5.85 -15.37
CA ILE A 12 -4.55 4.71 -14.77
C ILE A 12 -5.69 5.17 -13.86
N ALA A 13 -5.50 6.24 -13.08
CA ALA A 13 -6.56 6.77 -12.21
C ALA A 13 -7.72 7.40 -13.02
N GLN A 14 -7.45 7.96 -14.20
CA GLN A 14 -8.50 8.59 -15.03
C GLN A 14 -9.40 7.58 -15.77
N ARG A 15 -9.01 6.33 -15.91
CA ARG A 15 -9.84 5.30 -16.56
C ARG A 15 -10.87 4.65 -15.65
N VAL A 16 -10.73 4.80 -14.33
CA VAL A 16 -11.67 4.23 -13.36
C VAL A 16 -12.83 5.19 -13.02
N ILE A 17 -12.66 6.49 -13.28
CA ILE A 17 -13.63 7.54 -12.90
C ILE A 17 -14.73 7.77 -13.96
N GLY A 18 -14.69 7.08 -15.08
CA GLY A 18 -15.63 7.31 -16.21
C GLY A 18 -16.65 6.20 -16.46
N SER A 19 -16.71 5.15 -15.68
CA SER A 19 -17.74 4.12 -15.84
C SER A 19 -18.98 4.48 -15.02
N GLN A 20 -20.11 4.61 -15.70
CA GLN A 20 -21.42 4.61 -15.04
C GLN A 20 -21.46 3.48 -14.01
N PRO A 21 -22.16 3.68 -12.88
CA PRO A 21 -22.30 2.60 -11.91
C PRO A 21 -22.84 1.39 -12.68
N LEU A 22 -22.07 0.31 -12.67
CA LEU A 22 -22.52 -0.97 -13.20
C LEU A 22 -23.82 -1.26 -12.46
N ARG A 23 -24.93 -1.07 -13.17
CA ARG A 23 -26.23 -1.50 -12.67
C ARG A 23 -26.03 -2.97 -12.29
N ALA A 24 -26.08 -3.26 -11.00
CA ALA A 24 -26.02 -4.62 -10.53
C ALA A 24 -27.06 -5.37 -11.34
N LYS A 25 -26.63 -6.27 -12.24
CA LYS A 25 -27.51 -7.23 -12.85
C LYS A 25 -28.12 -7.95 -11.66
N GLU A 26 -29.44 -7.88 -11.52
CA GLU A 26 -30.15 -8.81 -10.64
C GLU A 26 -29.72 -10.22 -11.07
N THR A 27 -28.67 -10.71 -10.44
CA THR A 27 -28.38 -12.14 -10.46
C THR A 27 -29.47 -12.73 -9.61
N THR A 28 -30.52 -13.22 -10.26
CA THR A 28 -31.44 -14.19 -9.66
C THR A 28 -30.58 -15.37 -9.27
N ASP A 29 -29.99 -15.27 -8.06
CA ASP A 29 -29.20 -16.35 -7.50
C ASP A 29 -30.16 -17.48 -7.11
N THR A 30 -30.27 -18.47 -8.00
CA THR A 30 -31.02 -19.70 -7.78
C THR A 30 -30.34 -20.62 -6.75
N LEU A 31 -29.20 -20.16 -6.14
CA LEU A 31 -28.34 -21.05 -5.38
C LEU A 31 -28.75 -21.29 -3.93
N SER A 32 -29.65 -20.55 -3.31
CA SER A 32 -30.27 -21.02 -2.06
C SER A 32 -31.24 -20.02 -1.42
N PRO A 33 -32.46 -20.45 -1.03
CA PRO A 33 -33.34 -19.68 -0.14
C PRO A 33 -32.91 -19.76 1.35
N ARG A 34 -31.68 -20.17 1.66
CA ARG A 34 -31.25 -20.53 3.02
C ARG A 34 -30.40 -19.48 3.72
N TYR A 35 -29.97 -18.39 3.06
CA TYR A 35 -29.19 -17.33 3.67
C TYR A 35 -29.55 -15.97 3.08
N GLU A 36 -29.41 -14.94 3.89
CA GLU A 36 -29.62 -13.55 3.50
C GLU A 36 -28.38 -13.06 2.74
N ILE A 37 -28.59 -12.39 1.61
CA ILE A 37 -27.55 -11.72 0.85
C ILE A 37 -27.61 -10.25 1.18
N ILE A 38 -26.52 -9.69 1.71
CA ILE A 38 -26.39 -8.29 2.04
C ILE A 38 -25.41 -7.64 1.06
N ASP A 39 -25.91 -6.75 0.22
CA ASP A 39 -25.09 -6.03 -0.76
C ASP A 39 -24.47 -4.78 -0.13
N HIS A 40 -23.17 -4.58 -0.37
CA HIS A 40 -22.43 -3.42 0.02
C HIS A 40 -21.78 -2.75 -1.18
N THR A 41 -21.83 -1.43 -1.24
CA THR A 41 -21.21 -0.63 -2.33
C THR A 41 -20.10 0.23 -1.80
N TYR A 42 -18.93 0.17 -2.44
CA TYR A 42 -17.74 0.93 -2.14
C TYR A 42 -17.10 1.45 -3.43
N ASP A 43 -16.32 2.55 -3.32
CA ASP A 43 -15.56 3.11 -4.43
C ASP A 43 -14.30 2.30 -4.70
N ALA A 44 -13.72 1.72 -3.64
CA ALA A 44 -12.53 0.89 -3.72
C ALA A 44 -12.60 -0.29 -2.75
N VAL A 45 -11.98 -1.41 -3.13
CA VAL A 45 -11.84 -2.59 -2.28
C VAL A 45 -10.37 -2.99 -2.22
N VAL A 46 -9.83 -3.11 -1.01
CA VAL A 46 -8.47 -3.58 -0.75
C VAL A 46 -8.54 -4.99 -0.16
N LEU A 47 -7.87 -5.93 -0.78
CA LEU A 47 -7.78 -7.31 -0.32
C LEU A 47 -6.51 -7.50 0.52
N GLY A 48 -6.69 -7.73 1.81
CA GLY A 48 -5.62 -7.90 2.78
C GLY A 48 -5.40 -6.67 3.67
N ALA A 49 -5.37 -6.90 4.99
CA ALA A 49 -5.16 -5.87 6.00
C ALA A 49 -3.81 -6.03 6.72
N GLY A 50 -2.76 -6.41 5.99
CA GLY A 50 -1.37 -6.26 6.42
C GLY A 50 -0.88 -4.81 6.26
N GLY A 51 0.38 -4.53 6.52
CA GLY A 51 0.94 -3.18 6.45
C GLY A 51 0.70 -2.49 5.11
N ALA A 52 0.93 -3.18 4.01
CA ALA A 52 0.72 -2.63 2.67
C ALA A 52 -0.75 -2.31 2.39
N GLY A 53 -1.67 -3.23 2.75
CA GLY A 53 -3.10 -3.04 2.55
C GLY A 53 -3.66 -1.90 3.41
N LEU A 54 -3.29 -1.83 4.68
CA LEU A 54 -3.72 -0.74 5.57
C LEU A 54 -3.20 0.62 5.10
N ARG A 55 -1.95 0.69 4.61
CA ARG A 55 -1.41 1.94 4.05
C ARG A 55 -2.17 2.37 2.79
N ALA A 56 -2.56 1.41 1.93
CA ALA A 56 -3.38 1.68 0.76
C ALA A 56 -4.78 2.17 1.13
N VAL A 57 -5.44 1.52 2.11
CA VAL A 57 -6.75 1.94 2.64
C VAL A 57 -6.70 3.37 3.17
N MET A 58 -5.65 3.69 3.93
CA MET A 58 -5.47 5.01 4.51
C MET A 58 -5.32 6.08 3.43
N GLY A 59 -4.50 5.84 2.41
CA GLY A 59 -4.35 6.78 1.30
C GLY A 59 -5.63 6.96 0.47
N LEU A 60 -6.40 5.88 0.27
CA LEU A 60 -7.69 5.95 -0.42
C LEU A 60 -8.72 6.74 0.41
N ALA A 61 -8.77 6.50 1.72
CA ALA A 61 -9.68 7.22 2.62
C ALA A 61 -9.32 8.71 2.72
N GLU A 62 -8.03 9.04 2.78
CA GLU A 62 -7.53 10.41 2.74
C GLU A 62 -7.92 11.13 1.44
N ALA A 63 -7.92 10.41 0.33
CA ALA A 63 -8.38 10.91 -0.96
C ALA A 63 -9.92 11.01 -1.08
N GLY A 64 -10.67 10.66 -0.03
CA GLY A 64 -12.13 10.77 0.04
C GLY A 64 -12.91 9.59 -0.54
N PHE A 65 -12.25 8.47 -0.87
CA PHE A 65 -12.92 7.27 -1.36
C PHE A 65 -13.53 6.45 -0.23
N LYS A 66 -14.78 6.03 -0.39
CA LYS A 66 -15.41 5.03 0.47
C LYS A 66 -14.76 3.67 0.21
N THR A 67 -13.89 3.25 1.11
CA THR A 67 -13.03 2.08 0.90
C THR A 67 -13.42 0.93 1.82
N ALA A 68 -13.55 -0.26 1.25
CA ALA A 68 -13.64 -1.52 2.01
C ALA A 68 -12.27 -2.20 2.08
N CYS A 69 -11.95 -2.72 3.25
CA CYS A 69 -10.80 -3.60 3.43
C CYS A 69 -11.29 -5.00 3.80
N VAL A 70 -11.02 -5.95 2.92
CA VAL A 70 -11.42 -7.36 3.13
C VAL A 70 -10.20 -8.16 3.52
N THR A 71 -10.25 -8.82 4.66
CA THR A 71 -9.12 -9.58 5.18
C THR A 71 -9.56 -10.92 5.77
N LYS A 72 -8.70 -11.93 5.66
CA LYS A 72 -8.91 -13.24 6.27
C LYS A 72 -8.69 -13.21 7.79
N LEU A 73 -7.70 -12.43 8.24
CA LEU A 73 -7.31 -12.35 9.63
C LEU A 73 -7.53 -10.94 10.17
N PHE A 74 -7.73 -10.82 11.47
CA PHE A 74 -7.73 -9.52 12.12
C PHE A 74 -6.38 -8.79 11.85
N PRO A 75 -6.38 -7.48 11.58
CA PRO A 75 -5.17 -6.75 11.14
C PRO A 75 -3.95 -6.94 12.04
N THR A 76 -4.13 -7.03 13.36
CA THR A 76 -3.03 -7.28 14.32
C THR A 76 -2.44 -8.69 14.25
N ARG A 77 -2.95 -9.56 13.39
CA ARG A 77 -2.39 -10.91 13.12
C ARG A 77 -1.59 -10.97 11.84
N SER A 78 -1.37 -9.84 11.18
CA SER A 78 -0.52 -9.77 9.99
C SER A 78 0.95 -10.00 10.34
N HIS A 79 1.73 -10.42 9.34
CA HIS A 79 3.18 -10.58 9.52
C HIS A 79 3.88 -9.25 9.82
N THR A 80 3.37 -8.14 9.32
CA THR A 80 3.89 -6.80 9.66
C THR A 80 3.86 -6.53 11.15
N VAL A 81 2.82 -6.97 11.87
CA VAL A 81 2.73 -6.85 13.33
C VAL A 81 3.59 -7.90 14.04
N ALA A 82 3.70 -9.10 13.47
CA ALA A 82 4.47 -10.19 14.05
C ALA A 82 5.99 -10.01 13.89
N ALA A 83 6.44 -9.20 12.95
CA ALA A 83 7.86 -8.93 12.75
C ALA A 83 8.45 -8.17 13.96
N GLN A 84 9.70 -8.49 14.33
CA GLN A 84 10.36 -7.94 15.50
C GLN A 84 11.61 -7.13 15.18
N GLY A 85 12.01 -7.07 13.92
CA GLY A 85 13.27 -6.44 13.50
C GLY A 85 13.19 -4.93 13.27
N GLY A 86 12.03 -4.33 13.35
CA GLY A 86 11.86 -2.92 12.99
C GLY A 86 11.88 -2.66 11.48
N ILE A 87 12.18 -1.42 11.10
CA ILE A 87 12.22 -0.97 9.71
C ILE A 87 13.62 -0.45 9.41
N ASN A 88 14.25 -0.98 8.36
CA ASN A 88 15.53 -0.48 7.86
C ASN A 88 15.31 0.74 6.96
N ALA A 89 16.03 1.83 7.29
CA ALA A 89 16.08 3.02 6.47
C ALA A 89 17.38 3.79 6.72
N ALA A 90 17.93 4.39 5.69
CA ALA A 90 19.14 5.20 5.78
C ALA A 90 18.79 6.61 6.28
N LEU A 91 18.53 6.77 7.57
CA LEU A 91 18.15 8.04 8.19
C LEU A 91 19.34 8.94 8.55
N GLY A 92 20.52 8.35 8.72
CA GLY A 92 21.72 9.11 9.11
C GLY A 92 21.65 9.68 10.54
N ASN A 93 20.78 9.17 11.40
CA ASN A 93 20.53 9.68 12.75
C ASN A 93 21.59 9.25 13.78
N MET A 94 22.30 8.16 13.54
CA MET A 94 23.36 7.65 14.43
C MET A 94 24.76 7.94 13.87
N THR A 95 24.95 7.69 12.58
CA THR A 95 26.21 7.89 11.85
C THR A 95 25.88 8.37 10.44
N LYS A 96 26.92 8.82 9.70
CA LYS A 96 26.73 9.11 8.27
C LYS A 96 26.21 7.87 7.57
N ASP A 97 25.14 8.02 6.82
CA ASP A 97 24.46 6.94 6.09
C ASP A 97 24.04 7.42 4.69
N ASP A 98 23.76 6.45 3.80
CA ASP A 98 23.28 6.72 2.44
C ASP A 98 22.41 5.56 1.98
N TRP A 99 21.26 5.86 1.41
CA TRP A 99 20.32 4.86 0.90
C TRP A 99 20.94 3.93 -0.16
N ARG A 100 22.04 4.36 -0.84
CA ARG A 100 22.76 3.52 -1.80
C ARG A 100 23.51 2.39 -1.12
N TRP A 101 23.97 2.60 0.11
CA TRP A 101 24.59 1.53 0.92
C TRP A 101 23.52 0.52 1.33
N HIS A 102 22.35 1.02 1.77
CA HIS A 102 21.21 0.16 2.04
C HIS A 102 20.80 -0.66 0.80
N MET A 103 20.76 -0.03 -0.38
CA MET A 103 20.49 -0.73 -1.65
C MET A 103 21.53 -1.81 -1.94
N TYR A 104 22.82 -1.48 -1.81
CA TYR A 104 23.91 -2.45 -2.05
C TYR A 104 23.78 -3.66 -1.12
N ASP A 105 23.58 -3.44 0.17
CA ASP A 105 23.44 -4.50 1.15
C ASP A 105 22.19 -5.38 0.87
N THR A 106 21.11 -4.77 0.43
CA THR A 106 19.87 -5.48 0.08
C THR A 106 20.07 -6.35 -1.17
N VAL A 107 20.69 -5.81 -2.22
CA VAL A 107 20.99 -6.56 -3.46
C VAL A 107 21.93 -7.72 -3.15
N LYS A 108 22.98 -7.48 -2.36
CA LYS A 108 23.94 -8.51 -1.96
C LYS A 108 23.28 -9.56 -1.06
N GLY A 109 22.46 -9.14 -0.09
CA GLY A 109 21.76 -10.04 0.83
C GLY A 109 20.70 -10.90 0.15
N SER A 110 20.19 -10.49 -0.99
CA SER A 110 19.29 -11.28 -1.85
C SER A 110 20.02 -12.19 -2.84
N ASP A 111 21.32 -12.40 -2.67
CA ASP A 111 22.17 -13.17 -3.59
C ASP A 111 22.05 -12.72 -5.07
N TRP A 112 21.84 -11.43 -5.31
CA TRP A 112 21.65 -10.82 -6.62
C TRP A 112 20.40 -11.30 -7.39
N LEU A 113 19.49 -11.99 -6.71
CA LEU A 113 18.25 -12.54 -7.29
C LEU A 113 17.06 -11.56 -7.17
N GLY A 114 17.18 -10.51 -6.37
CA GLY A 114 16.12 -9.53 -6.18
C GLY A 114 15.90 -8.64 -7.42
N ASP A 115 14.69 -8.13 -7.57
CA ASP A 115 14.37 -7.10 -8.54
C ASP A 115 15.06 -5.79 -8.12
N GLN A 116 16.10 -5.40 -8.87
CA GLN A 116 16.96 -4.27 -8.50
C GLN A 116 16.23 -2.93 -8.64
N ASP A 117 15.26 -2.78 -9.52
CA ASP A 117 14.48 -1.56 -9.66
C ASP A 117 13.52 -1.39 -8.46
N ALA A 118 12.91 -2.48 -8.01
CA ALA A 118 12.09 -2.50 -6.81
C ALA A 118 12.93 -2.21 -5.55
N ILE A 119 14.11 -2.82 -5.42
CA ILE A 119 15.06 -2.57 -4.32
C ILE A 119 15.51 -1.12 -4.32
N HIS A 120 15.88 -0.56 -5.47
CA HIS A 120 16.29 0.84 -5.63
C HIS A 120 15.17 1.77 -5.14
N TYR A 121 13.95 1.55 -5.60
CA TYR A 121 12.80 2.35 -5.16
C TYR A 121 12.58 2.25 -3.66
N MET A 122 12.53 1.03 -3.12
CA MET A 122 12.32 0.78 -1.70
C MET A 122 13.36 1.49 -0.83
N CYS A 123 14.64 1.29 -1.10
CA CYS A 123 15.72 1.86 -0.28
C CYS A 123 15.78 3.37 -0.35
N ARG A 124 15.49 3.95 -1.51
CA ARG A 124 15.47 5.41 -1.70
C ARG A 124 14.30 6.08 -0.98
N GLU A 125 13.12 5.46 -1.01
CA GLU A 125 11.91 6.02 -0.39
C GLU A 125 11.76 5.65 1.10
N ALA A 126 12.51 4.64 1.60
CA ALA A 126 12.41 4.18 2.98
C ALA A 126 12.59 5.28 4.04
N PRO A 127 13.56 6.20 3.95
CA PRO A 127 13.70 7.28 4.92
C PRO A 127 12.44 8.15 5.04
N LYS A 128 11.84 8.49 3.91
CA LYS A 128 10.61 9.28 3.88
C LYS A 128 9.44 8.50 4.50
N ALA A 129 9.31 7.22 4.18
CA ALA A 129 8.25 6.37 4.71
C ALA A 129 8.33 6.20 6.23
N VAL A 130 9.54 6.10 6.80
CA VAL A 130 9.73 6.01 8.25
C VAL A 130 9.32 7.32 8.95
N ILE A 131 9.73 8.47 8.42
CA ILE A 131 9.34 9.78 8.96
C ILE A 131 7.82 9.97 8.86
N GLU A 132 7.20 9.53 7.77
CA GLU A 132 5.74 9.57 7.59
C GLU A 132 5.03 8.73 8.66
N LEU A 133 5.52 7.52 8.95
CA LEU A 133 4.97 6.66 10.01
C LEU A 133 5.13 7.28 11.40
N GLU A 134 6.28 7.90 11.68
CA GLU A 134 6.50 8.64 12.93
C GLU A 134 5.47 9.76 13.10
N HIS A 135 5.24 10.55 12.05
CA HIS A 135 4.22 11.62 12.07
C HIS A 135 2.80 11.07 12.25
N MET A 136 2.54 9.83 11.87
CA MET A 136 1.27 9.14 12.09
C MET A 136 1.13 8.57 13.52
N GLY A 137 2.15 8.71 14.35
CA GLY A 137 2.12 8.29 15.76
C GLY A 137 2.86 6.98 16.06
N LEU A 138 3.67 6.47 15.13
CA LEU A 138 4.59 5.37 15.44
C LEU A 138 5.72 5.90 16.33
N PRO A 139 5.91 5.38 17.56
CA PRO A 139 6.94 5.84 18.47
C PRO A 139 8.35 5.41 18.04
#